data_ef8951e0276b31d76dab431f3e4dea63
#
_entry.id   ef8951e0276b31d76dab431f3e4dea63
#
_cell.length_a   1.000
_cell.length_b   1.000
_cell.length_c   1.000
_cell.angle_alpha   90.00
_cell.angle_beta   90.00
_cell.angle_gamma   90.00
#
_symmetry.space_group_name_H-M   'P 1'
#
loop_
_entity.id
_entity.type
_entity.pdbx_description
1 polymer ?
#
loop_
_entity_poly.entity_id
_entity_poly.type
_entity_poly.pdbx_seq_one_letter_code
_entity_poly.pdbx_strand_id
1 'polypeptide(L)'
;YIIDLQKTVEKMEEAYVALNKIAADGGKVLYVGTKKQAQEVCKEEAERSNMYYVTERWLGGTLTNFKTIRRRINRLEEIEKMEKDGTFEKLPKKEVVGLKKEYEKLNKNLGGIREMTKLPEAVIIVDSTKEYNAIREARKLGIPVFGLIDTNCDPDDVDYVLPGNDDA
;
A
#
# COMPACT_ATOMS: atom_id res chain seq x y z
N TYR A 1 19.46 -22.17 10.74
CA TYR A 1 19.12 -21.82 9.35
C TYR A 1 20.27 -21.07 8.71
N ILE A 2 20.98 -21.75 7.85
CA ILE A 2 22.12 -21.13 7.21
C ILE A 2 21.65 -20.43 5.94
N ILE A 3 21.71 -19.11 5.93
CA ILE A 3 21.40 -18.30 4.76
C ILE A 3 22.68 -18.21 3.92
N ASP A 4 22.57 -18.59 2.66
CA ASP A 4 23.69 -18.40 1.73
C ASP A 4 23.83 -16.90 1.43
N LEU A 5 24.83 -16.28 2.02
CA LEU A 5 25.06 -14.84 1.90
C LEU A 5 25.29 -14.40 0.45
N GLN A 6 25.92 -15.24 -0.36
CA GLN A 6 26.16 -14.90 -1.77
C GLN A 6 24.87 -14.86 -2.57
N LYS A 7 24.00 -15.85 -2.37
CA LYS A 7 22.67 -15.86 -3.02
C LYS A 7 21.81 -14.70 -2.55
N THR A 8 21.92 -14.34 -1.27
CA THR A 8 21.19 -13.20 -0.70
C THR A 8 21.63 -11.90 -1.36
N VAL A 9 22.94 -11.69 -1.52
CA VAL A 9 23.48 -10.50 -2.19
C VAL A 9 23.01 -10.41 -3.64
N GLU A 10 23.04 -11.52 -4.37
CA GLU A 10 22.59 -11.56 -5.76
C GLU A 10 21.10 -11.21 -5.88
N LYS A 11 20.27 -11.77 -5.00
CA LYS A 11 18.83 -11.49 -4.98
C LYS A 11 18.54 -10.04 -4.62
N MET A 12 19.31 -9.48 -3.70
CA MET A 12 19.22 -8.07 -3.32
C MET A 12 19.54 -7.16 -4.48
N GLU A 13 20.59 -7.48 -5.23
CA GLU A 13 20.99 -6.72 -6.42
C GLU A 13 19.91 -6.78 -7.49
N GLU A 14 19.33 -7.94 -7.73
CA GLU A 14 18.23 -8.11 -8.69
C GLU A 14 17.02 -7.25 -8.31
N ALA A 15 16.65 -7.29 -7.03
CA ALA A 15 15.53 -6.49 -6.52
C ALA A 15 15.79 -5.00 -6.69
N TYR A 16 16.99 -4.57 -6.34
CA TYR A 16 17.41 -3.18 -6.43
C TYR A 16 17.37 -2.67 -7.87
N VAL A 17 17.93 -3.46 -8.79
CA VAL A 17 17.94 -3.10 -10.22
C VAL A 17 16.52 -3.01 -10.77
N ALA A 18 15.67 -3.99 -10.45
CA ALA A 18 14.27 -4.01 -10.90
C ALA A 18 13.50 -2.80 -10.37
N LEU A 19 13.67 -2.48 -9.09
CA LEU A 19 12.99 -1.36 -8.47
C LEU A 19 13.45 -0.02 -9.04
N ASN A 20 14.76 0.14 -9.24
CA ASN A 20 15.32 1.34 -9.85
C ASN A 20 14.80 1.55 -11.27
N LYS A 21 14.68 0.49 -12.04
CA LYS A 21 14.15 0.56 -13.40
C LYS A 21 12.71 1.06 -13.41
N ILE A 22 11.88 0.55 -12.51
CA ILE A 22 10.48 0.98 -12.38
C ILE A 22 10.43 2.46 -12.03
N ALA A 23 11.21 2.90 -11.06
CA ALA A 23 11.26 4.29 -10.63
C ALA A 23 11.79 5.21 -11.74
N ALA A 24 12.83 4.79 -12.45
CA ALA A 24 13.42 5.56 -13.55
C ALA A 24 12.44 5.74 -14.71
N ASP A 25 11.57 4.75 -14.95
CA ASP A 25 10.54 4.82 -15.99
C ASP A 25 9.31 5.62 -15.55
N GLY A 26 9.35 6.25 -14.40
CA GLY A 26 8.24 7.02 -13.87
C GLY A 26 7.13 6.18 -13.23
N GLY A 27 7.41 4.91 -12.98
CA GLY A 27 6.45 3.99 -12.36
C GLY A 27 6.18 4.32 -10.90
N LYS A 28 4.98 4.00 -10.45
CA LYS A 28 4.58 4.20 -9.07
C LYS A 28 4.60 2.88 -8.29
N VAL A 29 4.99 2.97 -7.04
CA VAL A 29 5.12 1.83 -6.14
C VAL A 29 4.13 1.98 -5.00
N LEU A 30 3.51 0.87 -4.61
CA LEU A 30 2.61 0.81 -3.47
C LEU A 30 3.31 0.10 -2.32
N TYR A 31 3.47 0.80 -1.19
CA TYR A 31 4.01 0.22 0.03
C TYR A 31 2.88 -0.37 0.86
N VAL A 32 3.01 -1.61 1.28
CA VAL A 32 2.01 -2.30 2.11
C VAL A 32 2.66 -2.78 3.39
N GLY A 33 2.22 -2.23 4.51
CA GLY A 33 2.73 -2.61 5.82
C GLY A 33 1.73 -2.26 6.90
N THR A 34 0.87 -3.22 7.26
CA THR A 34 -0.15 -3.02 8.29
C THR A 34 0.33 -3.43 9.68
N LYS A 35 1.48 -4.08 9.77
CA LYS A 35 2.12 -4.41 11.03
C LYS A 35 2.50 -3.13 11.77
N LYS A 36 2.24 -3.07 13.08
CA LYS A 36 2.44 -1.86 13.86
C LYS A 36 3.81 -1.22 13.68
N GLN A 37 4.88 -2.03 13.65
CA GLN A 37 6.24 -1.54 13.50
C GLN A 37 6.54 -1.00 12.10
N ALA A 38 5.77 -1.42 11.10
CA ALA A 38 5.99 -1.06 9.70
C ALA A 38 5.16 0.14 9.24
N GLN A 39 4.07 0.44 9.92
CA GLN A 39 3.11 1.45 9.48
C GLN A 39 3.74 2.82 9.25
N GLU A 40 4.44 3.34 10.22
CA GLU A 40 5.01 4.67 10.14
C GLU A 40 6.12 4.76 9.09
N VAL A 41 6.99 3.75 9.06
CA VAL A 41 8.09 3.69 8.09
C VAL A 41 7.56 3.63 6.66
N CYS A 42 6.56 2.80 6.40
CA CYS A 42 5.94 2.69 5.08
C CYS A 42 5.34 4.02 4.65
N LYS A 43 4.63 4.68 5.55
CA LYS A 43 4.02 5.98 5.27
C LYS A 43 5.08 7.04 4.96
N GLU A 44 6.11 7.14 5.80
CA GLU A 44 7.19 8.09 5.62
C GLU A 44 7.93 7.89 4.30
N GLU A 45 8.29 6.65 4.00
CA GLU A 45 9.01 6.34 2.77
C GLU A 45 8.17 6.61 1.52
N ALA A 46 6.88 6.27 1.57
CA ALA A 46 5.98 6.54 0.47
C ALA A 46 5.81 8.03 0.23
N GLU A 47 5.60 8.81 1.29
CA GLU A 47 5.46 10.26 1.19
C GLU A 47 6.75 10.92 0.70
N ARG A 48 7.90 10.50 1.23
CA ARG A 48 9.20 11.04 0.84
C ARG A 48 9.51 10.81 -0.65
N SER A 49 9.15 9.66 -1.17
CA SER A 49 9.41 9.28 -2.57
C SER A 49 8.24 9.57 -3.51
N ASN A 50 7.19 10.19 -3.02
CA ASN A 50 5.96 10.47 -3.78
C ASN A 50 5.32 9.21 -4.35
N MET A 51 5.25 8.19 -3.51
CA MET A 51 4.63 6.90 -3.82
C MET A 51 3.36 6.71 -2.97
N TYR A 52 2.75 5.54 -3.07
CA TYR A 52 1.50 5.23 -2.38
C TYR A 52 1.73 4.25 -1.23
N TYR A 53 0.80 4.21 -0.28
CA TYR A 53 0.91 3.30 0.86
C TYR A 53 -0.45 2.82 1.36
N VAL A 54 -0.45 1.62 1.95
CA VAL A 54 -1.55 1.06 2.73
C VAL A 54 -0.95 0.58 4.05
N THR A 55 -1.30 1.23 5.14
CA THR A 55 -0.70 0.96 6.44
C THR A 55 -1.70 0.59 7.54
N GLU A 56 -3.01 0.77 7.30
CA GLU A 56 -4.01 0.49 8.32
C GLU A 56 -4.68 -0.87 8.09
N ARG A 57 -5.25 -1.07 6.95
CA ARG A 57 -5.92 -2.32 6.61
C ARG A 57 -5.93 -2.50 5.10
N TRP A 58 -5.56 -3.69 4.66
CA TRP A 58 -5.74 -4.05 3.26
C TRP A 58 -7.19 -4.44 3.02
N LEU A 59 -7.88 -3.67 2.21
CA LEU A 59 -9.25 -4.00 1.83
C LEU A 59 -9.22 -5.00 0.68
N GLY A 60 -9.99 -6.07 0.80
CA GLY A 60 -10.10 -7.05 -0.28
C GLY A 60 -10.51 -6.38 -1.58
N GLY A 61 -9.75 -6.63 -2.65
CA GLY A 61 -10.01 -6.04 -3.95
C GLY A 61 -9.31 -4.72 -4.20
N THR A 62 -8.42 -4.27 -3.32
CA THR A 62 -7.69 -3.00 -3.51
C THR A 62 -7.00 -2.94 -4.87
N LEU A 63 -6.47 -4.04 -5.36
CA LEU A 63 -5.88 -4.13 -6.69
C LEU A 63 -6.83 -4.79 -7.70
N THR A 64 -7.39 -5.95 -7.34
CA THR A 64 -8.24 -6.73 -8.25
C THR A 64 -9.60 -6.12 -8.50
N ASN A 65 -10.07 -5.27 -7.60
CA ASN A 65 -11.32 -4.54 -7.76
C ASN A 65 -11.08 -3.04 -7.57
N PHE A 66 -10.08 -2.55 -8.27
CA PHE A 66 -9.60 -1.17 -8.18
C PHE A 66 -10.70 -0.15 -8.50
N LYS A 67 -11.57 -0.50 -9.42
CA LYS A 67 -12.70 0.35 -9.81
C LYS A 67 -13.59 0.72 -8.61
N THR A 68 -13.90 -0.27 -7.78
CA THR A 68 -14.69 -0.08 -6.56
C THR A 68 -13.93 0.77 -5.54
N ILE A 69 -12.62 0.53 -5.42
CA ILE A 69 -11.77 1.32 -4.53
C ILE A 69 -11.73 2.78 -4.98
N ARG A 70 -11.64 3.05 -6.28
CA ARG A 70 -11.70 4.42 -6.81
C ARG A 70 -13.03 5.10 -6.50
N ARG A 71 -14.13 4.37 -6.52
CA ARG A 71 -15.44 4.92 -6.12
C ARG A 71 -15.45 5.34 -4.66
N ARG A 72 -14.82 4.55 -3.79
CA ARG A 72 -14.70 4.88 -2.36
C ARG A 72 -13.82 6.11 -2.16
N ILE A 73 -12.75 6.24 -2.93
CA ILE A 73 -11.89 7.43 -2.89
C ILE A 73 -12.68 8.65 -3.37
N ASN A 74 -13.48 8.51 -4.42
CA ASN A 74 -14.34 9.58 -4.90
C ASN A 74 -15.36 10.00 -3.81
N ARG A 75 -15.86 9.04 -3.06
CA ARG A 75 -16.76 9.32 -1.92
C ARG A 75 -16.04 10.13 -0.84
N LEU A 76 -14.79 9.77 -0.55
CA LEU A 76 -13.95 10.52 0.39
C LEU A 76 -13.82 11.99 -0.05
N GLU A 77 -13.51 12.22 -1.30
CA GLU A 77 -13.35 13.56 -1.86
C GLU A 77 -14.67 14.33 -1.88
N GLU A 78 -15.77 13.64 -2.14
CA GLU A 78 -17.11 14.22 -2.10
C GLU A 78 -17.46 14.75 -0.72
N ILE A 79 -17.17 13.98 0.34
CA ILE A 79 -17.42 14.41 1.72
C ILE A 79 -16.56 15.62 2.07
N GLU A 80 -15.30 15.62 1.66
CA GLU A 80 -14.42 16.78 1.85
C GLU A 80 -14.98 18.04 1.19
N LYS A 81 -15.50 17.89 -0.02
CA LYS A 81 -16.11 19.00 -0.76
C LYS A 81 -17.34 19.53 -0.05
N MET A 82 -18.17 18.65 0.50
CA MET A 82 -19.35 19.04 1.28
C MET A 82 -18.98 19.91 2.49
N GLU A 83 -17.87 19.56 3.15
CA GLU A 83 -17.40 20.34 4.29
C GLU A 83 -16.93 21.73 3.84
N LYS A 84 -16.19 21.81 2.74
CA LYS A 84 -15.62 23.05 2.23
C LYS A 84 -16.64 24.01 1.63
N ASP A 85 -17.70 23.48 0.99
CA ASP A 85 -18.68 24.31 0.29
C ASP A 85 -19.89 24.70 1.14
N GLY A 86 -19.87 24.38 2.43
CA GLY A 86 -20.92 24.73 3.36
C GLY A 86 -22.12 23.80 3.34
N THR A 87 -22.06 22.68 2.66
CA THR A 87 -23.16 21.70 2.61
C THR A 87 -23.50 21.17 4.00
N PHE A 88 -22.49 20.98 4.87
CA PHE A 88 -22.69 20.49 6.23
C PHE A 88 -23.60 21.42 7.06
N GLU A 89 -23.55 22.70 6.81
CA GLU A 89 -24.38 23.69 7.51
C GLU A 89 -25.87 23.55 7.16
N LYS A 90 -26.17 22.97 6.01
CA LYS A 90 -27.51 22.76 5.49
C LYS A 90 -28.13 21.42 5.92
N LEU A 91 -27.34 20.54 6.50
CA LEU A 91 -27.77 19.19 6.88
C LEU A 91 -28.05 19.08 8.37
N PRO A 92 -28.94 18.14 8.78
CA PRO A 92 -29.15 17.85 10.21
C PRO A 92 -27.83 17.41 10.86
N LYS A 93 -27.64 17.78 12.12
CA LYS A 93 -26.42 17.44 12.88
C LYS A 93 -26.11 15.94 12.89
N LYS A 94 -27.14 15.11 13.01
CA LYS A 94 -26.98 13.65 13.03
C LYS A 94 -26.38 13.14 11.74
N GLU A 95 -26.80 13.69 10.61
CA GLU A 95 -26.30 13.32 9.29
C GLU A 95 -24.85 13.75 9.11
N VAL A 96 -24.51 14.95 9.57
CA VAL A 96 -23.13 15.46 9.54
C VAL A 96 -22.19 14.57 10.36
N VAL A 97 -22.63 14.13 11.55
CA VAL A 97 -21.83 13.23 12.38
C VAL A 97 -21.57 11.92 11.65
N GLY A 98 -22.58 11.37 10.98
CA GLY A 98 -22.43 10.17 10.17
C GLY A 98 -21.44 10.32 9.03
N LEU A 99 -21.51 11.46 8.32
CA LEU A 99 -20.60 11.77 7.23
C LEU A 99 -19.16 11.93 7.70
N LYS A 100 -18.94 12.58 8.84
CA LYS A 100 -17.62 12.73 9.43
C LYS A 100 -17.00 11.38 9.82
N LYS A 101 -17.79 10.47 10.37
CA LYS A 101 -17.33 9.11 10.71
C LYS A 101 -16.98 8.32 9.45
N GLU A 102 -17.80 8.43 8.42
CA GLU A 102 -17.51 7.79 7.12
C GLU A 102 -16.22 8.32 6.54
N TYR A 103 -16.02 9.64 6.56
CA TYR A 103 -14.79 10.28 6.10
C TYR A 103 -13.56 9.77 6.84
N GLU A 104 -13.61 9.73 8.17
CA GLU A 104 -12.47 9.26 8.97
C GLU A 104 -12.08 7.82 8.61
N LYS A 105 -13.06 6.95 8.46
CA LYS A 105 -12.84 5.56 8.11
C LYS A 105 -12.22 5.42 6.71
N LEU A 106 -12.78 6.13 5.74
CA LEU A 106 -12.28 6.12 4.36
C LEU A 106 -10.86 6.69 4.29
N ASN A 107 -10.61 7.81 4.95
CA ASN A 107 -9.30 8.44 4.96
C ASN A 107 -8.25 7.56 5.63
N LYS A 108 -8.61 6.90 6.72
CA LYS A 108 -7.72 5.98 7.43
C LYS A 108 -7.26 4.84 6.54
N ASN A 109 -8.18 4.21 5.83
CA ASN A 109 -7.90 3.02 5.03
C ASN A 109 -7.38 3.36 3.63
N LEU A 110 -7.83 4.46 3.04
CA LEU A 110 -7.57 4.78 1.63
C LEU A 110 -6.75 6.06 1.40
N GLY A 111 -6.43 6.78 2.47
CA GLY A 111 -5.69 8.04 2.35
C GLY A 111 -4.35 7.92 1.63
N GLY A 112 -3.67 6.81 1.83
CA GLY A 112 -2.36 6.57 1.21
C GLY A 112 -2.41 6.25 -0.28
N ILE A 113 -3.56 5.87 -0.81
CA ILE A 113 -3.75 5.57 -2.23
C ILE A 113 -4.69 6.55 -2.92
N ARG A 114 -4.97 7.65 -2.25
CA ARG A 114 -5.90 8.68 -2.75
C ARG A 114 -5.54 9.20 -4.13
N GLU A 115 -4.26 9.43 -4.37
CA GLU A 115 -3.76 9.95 -5.65
C GLU A 115 -3.53 8.85 -6.70
N MET A 116 -3.72 7.59 -6.32
CA MET A 116 -3.48 6.46 -7.21
C MET A 116 -4.65 6.31 -8.19
N THR A 117 -4.47 6.80 -9.40
CA THR A 117 -5.51 6.78 -10.44
C THR A 117 -5.43 5.55 -11.35
N LYS A 118 -4.32 4.84 -11.29
CA LYS A 118 -4.11 3.58 -12.02
C LYS A 118 -3.35 2.60 -11.13
N LEU A 119 -3.34 1.34 -11.52
CA LEU A 119 -2.64 0.31 -10.75
C LEU A 119 -1.15 0.63 -10.65
N PRO A 120 -0.52 0.30 -9.49
CA PRO A 120 0.92 0.53 -9.35
C PRO A 120 1.72 -0.45 -10.21
N GLU A 121 2.95 -0.09 -10.55
CA GLU A 121 3.86 -0.93 -11.30
C GLU A 121 4.58 -1.95 -10.43
N ALA A 122 4.61 -1.72 -9.13
CA ALA A 122 5.22 -2.66 -8.17
C ALA A 122 4.58 -2.49 -6.79
N VAL A 123 4.66 -3.53 -5.99
CA VAL A 123 4.18 -3.52 -4.61
C VAL A 123 5.34 -3.94 -3.70
N ILE A 124 5.59 -3.15 -2.67
CA ILE A 124 6.58 -3.47 -1.63
C ILE A 124 5.83 -3.92 -0.39
N ILE A 125 6.05 -5.16 0.02
CA ILE A 125 5.33 -5.79 1.13
C ILE A 125 6.28 -5.93 2.33
N VAL A 126 5.82 -5.49 3.49
CA VAL A 126 6.50 -5.73 4.76
C VAL A 126 5.70 -6.80 5.51
N ASP A 127 6.34 -7.91 5.84
CA ASP A 127 5.73 -9.09 6.46
C ASP A 127 4.72 -9.81 5.54
N SER A 128 5.26 -10.69 4.70
CA SER A 128 4.49 -11.44 3.71
C SER A 128 3.40 -12.35 4.31
N THR A 129 3.59 -12.83 5.53
CA THR A 129 2.60 -13.70 6.18
C THR A 129 1.32 -12.95 6.53
N LYS A 130 1.45 -11.69 6.94
CA LYS A 130 0.30 -10.85 7.29
C LYS A 130 -0.39 -10.27 6.05
N GLU A 131 0.39 -9.98 5.01
CA GLU A 131 -0.10 -9.30 3.81
C GLU A 131 -0.42 -10.27 2.67
N TYR A 132 -0.85 -11.46 3.01
CA TYR A 132 -1.14 -12.51 2.04
C TYR A 132 -2.12 -12.08 0.94
N ASN A 133 -3.17 -11.35 1.30
CA ASN A 133 -4.18 -10.91 0.33
C ASN A 133 -3.61 -9.92 -0.68
N ALA A 134 -2.76 -9.00 -0.22
CA ALA A 134 -2.09 -8.03 -1.11
C ALA A 134 -1.19 -8.74 -2.11
N ILE A 135 -0.41 -9.71 -1.65
CA ILE A 135 0.47 -10.50 -2.50
C ILE A 135 -0.33 -11.26 -3.56
N ARG A 136 -1.39 -11.93 -3.14
CA ARG A 136 -2.24 -12.71 -4.04
C ARG A 136 -2.87 -11.85 -5.13
N GLU A 137 -3.38 -10.68 -4.75
CA GLU A 137 -3.98 -9.75 -5.70
C GLU A 137 -2.96 -9.21 -6.69
N ALA A 138 -1.78 -8.80 -6.21
CA ALA A 138 -0.71 -8.30 -7.07
C ALA A 138 -0.26 -9.37 -8.07
N ARG A 139 -0.05 -10.59 -7.62
CA ARG A 139 0.35 -11.70 -8.49
C ARG A 139 -0.70 -12.03 -9.54
N LYS A 140 -1.96 -11.99 -9.15
CA LYS A 140 -3.07 -12.23 -10.07
C LYS A 140 -3.07 -11.24 -11.24
N LEU A 141 -2.66 -10.01 -10.98
CA LEU A 141 -2.61 -8.94 -11.98
C LEU A 141 -1.25 -8.82 -12.67
N GLY A 142 -0.29 -9.68 -12.32
CA GLY A 142 1.05 -9.60 -12.90
C GLY A 142 1.90 -8.44 -12.39
N ILE A 143 1.55 -7.88 -11.25
CA ILE A 143 2.30 -6.79 -10.64
C ILE A 143 3.46 -7.38 -9.82
N PRO A 144 4.72 -6.98 -10.08
CA PRO A 144 5.86 -7.50 -9.31
C PRO A 144 5.73 -7.20 -7.81
N VAL A 145 6.02 -8.20 -7.00
CA VAL A 145 5.98 -8.10 -5.53
C VAL A 145 7.39 -8.11 -4.97
N PHE A 146 7.76 -7.05 -4.26
CA PHE A 146 9.02 -6.93 -3.55
C PHE A 146 8.73 -7.11 -2.07
N GLY A 147 9.38 -8.07 -1.43
CA GLY A 147 9.10 -8.38 -0.04
C GLY A 147 10.29 -8.18 0.88
N LEU A 148 10.07 -7.49 1.99
CA LEU A 148 10.97 -7.53 3.14
C LEU A 148 10.61 -8.80 3.90
N ILE A 149 11.44 -9.83 3.76
CA ILE A 149 11.16 -11.14 4.33
C ILE A 149 12.03 -11.39 5.54
N ASP A 150 11.38 -11.71 6.64
CA ASP A 150 12.04 -12.28 7.82
C ASP A 150 12.24 -13.79 7.61
N THR A 151 13.05 -14.41 8.47
CA THR A 151 13.38 -15.84 8.40
C THR A 151 12.17 -16.77 8.43
N ASN A 152 11.04 -16.28 8.92
CA ASN A 152 9.80 -17.07 9.03
C ASN A 152 8.94 -17.04 7.76
N CYS A 153 9.32 -16.27 6.76
CA CYS A 153 8.53 -16.10 5.54
C CYS A 153 9.10 -16.96 4.41
N ASP A 154 8.21 -17.43 3.54
CA ASP A 154 8.60 -18.18 2.35
C ASP A 154 9.06 -17.21 1.26
N PRO A 155 10.33 -17.30 0.81
CA PRO A 155 10.80 -16.42 -0.27
C PRO A 155 10.07 -16.62 -1.59
N ASP A 156 9.36 -17.73 -1.76
CA ASP A 156 8.57 -17.97 -2.97
C ASP A 156 7.28 -17.16 -3.01
N ASP A 157 6.87 -16.56 -1.90
CA ASP A 157 5.67 -15.71 -1.84
C ASP A 157 5.86 -14.37 -2.54
N VAL A 158 7.10 -13.96 -2.79
CA VAL A 158 7.40 -12.68 -3.44
C VAL A 158 8.27 -12.90 -4.67
N ASP A 159 8.21 -11.94 -5.60
CA ASP A 159 9.02 -12.01 -6.82
C ASP A 159 10.45 -11.57 -6.59
N TYR A 160 10.64 -10.61 -5.69
CA TYR A 160 11.95 -10.08 -5.32
C TYR A 160 12.05 -9.94 -3.81
N VAL A 161 13.20 -10.31 -3.29
CA VAL A 161 13.47 -10.22 -1.84
C VAL A 161 14.28 -8.96 -1.58
N LEU A 162 13.79 -8.12 -0.67
CA LEU A 162 14.50 -6.94 -0.20
C LEU A 162 15.21 -7.25 1.12
N PRO A 163 16.39 -6.64 1.37
CA PRO A 163 17.10 -6.84 2.62
C PRO A 163 16.41 -6.10 3.75
N GLY A 164 16.42 -6.68 4.90
CA GLY A 164 15.95 -6.03 6.10
C GLY A 164 15.21 -6.97 7.02
N ASN A 165 15.22 -6.59 8.27
CA ASN A 165 14.41 -7.20 9.31
C ASN A 165 13.18 -6.31 9.45
N ASP A 166 11.99 -6.88 9.42
CA ASP A 166 10.75 -6.14 9.51
C ASP A 166 10.59 -5.42 10.88
N ASP A 167 11.37 -5.80 11.87
CA ASP A 167 11.41 -5.13 13.17
C ASP A 167 12.39 -3.95 13.20
N ALA A 168 13.21 -3.83 12.19
CA ALA A 168 14.12 -2.71 12.02
C ALA A 168 13.46 -1.62 11.17
#